data_9f9349dcc0a3ab45380fc59f13bfae2b
#
_entry.id   9f9349dcc0a3ab45380fc59f13bfae2b
#
_cell.length_a   1.000
_cell.length_b   1.000
_cell.length_c   1.000
_cell.angle_alpha   90.00
_cell.angle_beta   90.00
_cell.angle_gamma   90.00
#
_symmetry.space_group_name_H-M   'P 1'
#
loop_
_entity.id
_entity.type
_entity.pdbx_description
1 polymer ?
#
loop_
_entity_poly.entity_id
_entity_poly.type
_entity_poly.pdbx_seq_one_letter_code
_entity_poly.pdbx_strand_id
1 'polypeptide(L)'
;AKCILGLEDISSGSIFFGGKLISGNADRQKLLDKLGVCFQSNALFDSYNIWQNIAFKKLYNEKSPSIIKLRKLAIERLREVGLPTNIAEDYPSELSGGMQKRVGIARSIFSEPDILIFDEPTTGLDPIMSKKIISLISKIIKDSKKTAITITHDINLAMFLATKIILLDDGKVEWSGNPKQAILSKNKLLKIFLNG
;
A
#
# COMPACT_ATOMS: atom_id res chain seq x y z
N ALA A 1 -4.10 8.55 5.36
CA ALA A 1 -3.78 7.18 5.80
C ALA A 1 -3.74 7.05 7.31
N LYS A 2 -2.99 7.89 8.02
CA LYS A 2 -2.70 7.72 9.45
C LYS A 2 -3.94 7.60 10.34
N CYS A 3 -4.97 8.45 10.17
CA CYS A 3 -6.22 8.35 10.92
C CYS A 3 -6.99 7.05 10.64
N ILE A 4 -6.98 6.55 9.39
CA ILE A 4 -7.60 5.26 9.05
C ILE A 4 -6.90 4.12 9.76
N LEU A 5 -5.56 4.19 9.83
CA LEU A 5 -4.71 3.21 10.50
C LEU A 5 -4.73 3.35 12.04
N GLY A 6 -5.28 4.44 12.57
CA GLY A 6 -5.27 4.73 14.01
C GLY A 6 -3.92 5.14 14.56
N LEU A 7 -3.03 5.61 13.69
CA LEU A 7 -1.74 6.19 14.07
C LEU A 7 -1.87 7.65 14.53
N GLU A 8 -2.98 8.28 14.14
CA GLU A 8 -3.37 9.63 14.56
C GLU A 8 -4.87 9.65 14.83
N ASP A 9 -5.30 10.41 15.82
CA ASP A 9 -6.71 10.61 16.14
C ASP A 9 -7.37 11.56 15.14
N ILE A 10 -8.66 11.36 14.91
CA ILE A 10 -9.47 12.30 14.12
C ILE A 10 -9.90 13.47 14.99
N SER A 11 -9.76 14.69 14.53
CA SER A 11 -10.21 15.91 15.25
C SER A 11 -11.73 16.02 15.27
N SER A 12 -12.42 15.55 14.21
CA SER A 12 -13.88 15.55 14.08
C SER A 12 -14.31 14.58 12.98
N GLY A 13 -15.60 14.28 12.91
CA GLY A 13 -16.18 13.39 11.92
C GLY A 13 -16.14 11.93 12.35
N SER A 14 -16.31 11.02 11.38
CA SER A 14 -16.43 9.58 11.63
C SER A 14 -15.82 8.77 10.50
N ILE A 15 -15.28 7.61 10.83
CA ILE A 15 -14.78 6.63 9.85
C ILE A 15 -15.78 5.48 9.78
N PHE A 16 -16.21 5.15 8.56
CA PHE A 16 -17.08 4.01 8.30
C PHE A 16 -16.36 2.98 7.44
N PHE A 17 -16.55 1.71 7.76
CA PHE A 17 -16.07 0.58 6.96
C PHE A 17 -17.23 -0.39 6.71
N GLY A 18 -17.55 -0.66 5.44
CA GLY A 18 -18.66 -1.52 5.07
C GLY A 18 -20.01 -1.05 5.67
N GLY A 19 -20.22 0.27 5.76
CA GLY A 19 -21.42 0.87 6.35
C GLY A 19 -21.48 0.89 7.88
N LYS A 20 -20.45 0.33 8.57
CA LYS A 20 -20.37 0.33 10.04
C LYS A 20 -19.43 1.41 10.52
N LEU A 21 -19.85 2.14 11.55
CA LEU A 21 -19.01 3.11 12.25
C LEU A 21 -17.86 2.37 12.94
N ILE A 22 -16.64 2.86 12.75
CA ILE A 22 -15.45 2.40 13.47
C ILE A 22 -15.35 3.21 14.75
N SER A 23 -15.77 2.58 15.86
CA SER A 23 -15.75 3.18 17.20
C SER A 23 -14.95 2.29 18.15
N GLY A 24 -13.91 2.85 18.75
CA GLY A 24 -13.07 2.14 19.72
C GLY A 24 -12.11 1.11 19.13
N ASN A 25 -11.31 0.51 20.02
CA ASN A 25 -10.18 -0.33 19.64
C ASN A 25 -10.58 -1.65 18.97
N ALA A 26 -11.69 -2.27 19.39
CA ALA A 26 -12.13 -3.55 18.84
C ALA A 26 -12.55 -3.44 17.36
N ASP A 27 -13.27 -2.39 17.00
CA ASP A 27 -13.68 -2.17 15.60
C ASP A 27 -12.49 -1.76 14.75
N ARG A 28 -11.57 -0.99 15.32
CA ARG A 28 -10.32 -0.61 14.66
C ARG A 28 -9.46 -1.85 14.37
N GLN A 29 -9.33 -2.76 15.33
CA GLN A 29 -8.60 -4.00 15.10
C GLN A 29 -9.20 -4.81 13.95
N LYS A 30 -10.52 -4.96 13.90
CA LYS A 30 -11.22 -5.63 12.78
C LYS A 30 -10.97 -4.95 11.44
N LEU A 31 -10.92 -3.61 11.41
CA LEU A 31 -10.55 -2.87 10.22
C LEU A 31 -9.09 -3.17 9.83
N LEU A 32 -8.15 -3.06 10.77
CA LEU A 32 -6.73 -3.31 10.54
C LEU A 32 -6.45 -4.73 10.01
N ASP A 33 -7.25 -5.71 10.45
CA ASP A 33 -7.13 -7.09 9.96
C ASP A 33 -7.51 -7.22 8.47
N LYS A 34 -8.33 -6.29 7.97
CA LYS A 34 -8.76 -6.23 6.58
C LYS A 34 -7.84 -5.36 5.70
N LEU A 35 -6.87 -4.68 6.29
CA LEU A 35 -5.96 -3.79 5.57
C LEU A 35 -4.62 -4.45 5.30
N GLY A 36 -4.11 -4.22 4.10
CA GLY A 36 -2.71 -4.40 3.74
C GLY A 36 -2.08 -3.03 3.45
N VAL A 37 -1.00 -2.71 4.13
CA VAL A 37 -0.39 -1.38 4.05
C VAL A 37 1.04 -1.48 3.55
N CYS A 38 1.36 -0.69 2.53
CA CYS A 38 2.71 -0.44 2.06
C CYS A 38 3.07 1.01 2.40
N PHE A 39 3.96 1.19 3.37
CA PHE A 39 4.42 2.51 3.82
C PHE A 39 5.48 3.11 2.89
N GLN A 40 5.62 4.42 2.91
CA GLN A 40 6.60 5.18 2.12
C GLN A 40 8.04 4.69 2.33
N SER A 41 8.45 4.46 3.57
CA SER A 41 9.80 3.98 3.95
C SER A 41 9.97 2.46 3.91
N ASN A 42 9.02 1.72 3.30
CA ASN A 42 8.89 0.26 3.32
C ASN A 42 8.68 -0.33 4.72
N ALA A 43 9.17 0.31 5.78
CA ALA A 43 9.09 -0.08 7.19
C ALA A 43 9.44 -1.57 7.41
N LEU A 44 10.49 -2.05 6.75
CA LEU A 44 11.03 -3.38 6.97
C LEU A 44 11.78 -3.41 8.30
N PHE A 45 11.73 -4.54 8.96
CA PHE A 45 12.44 -4.79 10.20
C PHE A 45 13.82 -5.34 9.88
N ASP A 46 14.88 -4.61 10.22
CA ASP A 46 16.27 -4.98 9.92
C ASP A 46 16.72 -6.27 10.62
N SER A 47 16.12 -6.58 11.76
CA SER A 47 16.41 -7.78 12.56
C SER A 47 15.73 -9.06 12.04
N TYR A 48 14.86 -8.94 11.04
CA TYR A 48 14.15 -10.06 10.43
C TYR A 48 14.59 -10.26 8.99
N ASN A 49 14.71 -11.52 8.58
CA ASN A 49 14.96 -11.84 7.19
C ASN A 49 13.71 -11.54 6.31
N ILE A 50 13.84 -11.66 5.01
CA ILE A 50 12.82 -11.21 4.05
C ILE A 50 11.53 -12.01 4.19
N TRP A 51 11.56 -13.35 4.37
CA TRP A 51 10.31 -14.09 4.54
C TRP A 51 9.60 -13.75 5.85
N GLN A 52 10.34 -13.48 6.93
CA GLN A 52 9.78 -13.05 8.22
C GLN A 52 9.16 -11.65 8.11
N ASN A 53 9.82 -10.74 7.41
CA ASN A 53 9.25 -9.42 7.11
C ASN A 53 7.93 -9.55 6.37
N ILE A 54 7.84 -10.39 5.35
CA ILE A 54 6.61 -10.60 4.57
C ILE A 54 5.51 -11.22 5.46
N ALA A 55 5.83 -12.23 6.23
CA ALA A 55 4.88 -12.97 7.04
C ALA A 55 4.58 -12.32 8.41
N PHE A 56 5.21 -11.18 8.74
CA PHE A 56 5.25 -10.59 10.07
C PHE A 56 3.89 -10.57 10.79
N LYS A 57 2.85 -10.08 10.12
CA LYS A 57 1.51 -9.96 10.72
C LYS A 57 0.98 -11.30 11.23
N LYS A 58 1.11 -12.37 10.45
CA LYS A 58 0.66 -13.71 10.86
C LYS A 58 1.61 -14.38 11.83
N LEU A 59 2.92 -14.13 11.67
CA LEU A 59 3.94 -14.70 12.51
C LEU A 59 3.77 -14.33 13.99
N TYR A 60 3.30 -13.11 14.27
CA TYR A 60 3.16 -12.58 15.63
C TYR A 60 1.71 -12.50 16.15
N ASN A 61 0.71 -12.54 15.28
CA ASN A 61 -0.70 -12.46 15.70
C ASN A 61 -1.36 -13.84 15.88
N GLU A 62 -0.83 -14.89 15.29
CA GLU A 62 -1.35 -16.25 15.44
C GLU A 62 -0.75 -16.92 16.69
N LYS A 63 -1.58 -17.60 17.49
CA LYS A 63 -1.12 -18.26 18.73
C LYS A 63 -0.13 -19.41 18.48
N SER A 64 -0.20 -20.06 17.32
CA SER A 64 0.68 -21.18 16.95
C SER A 64 0.87 -21.21 15.43
N PRO A 65 1.62 -20.27 14.86
CA PRO A 65 1.80 -20.20 13.42
C PRO A 65 2.66 -21.37 12.91
N SER A 66 2.22 -21.99 11.84
CA SER A 66 3.06 -22.99 11.15
C SER A 66 4.16 -22.27 10.36
N ILE A 67 5.36 -22.20 10.89
CA ILE A 67 6.53 -21.55 10.29
C ILE A 67 6.77 -22.02 8.86
N ILE A 68 6.69 -23.35 8.63
CA ILE A 68 6.89 -23.95 7.30
C ILE A 68 5.84 -23.40 6.30
N LYS A 69 4.56 -23.32 6.70
CA LYS A 69 3.49 -22.80 5.84
C LYS A 69 3.66 -21.30 5.59
N LEU A 70 3.98 -20.51 6.62
CA LEU A 70 4.20 -19.07 6.47
C LEU A 70 5.38 -18.77 5.55
N ARG A 71 6.51 -19.48 5.74
CA ARG A 71 7.68 -19.34 4.88
C ARG A 71 7.36 -19.69 3.42
N LYS A 72 6.67 -20.81 3.18
CA LYS A 72 6.26 -21.19 1.82
C LYS A 72 5.40 -20.11 1.16
N LEU A 73 4.38 -19.60 1.86
CA LEU A 73 3.53 -18.53 1.36
C LEU A 73 4.33 -17.23 1.11
N ALA A 74 5.26 -16.86 1.99
CA ALA A 74 6.11 -15.68 1.78
C ALA A 74 6.96 -15.81 0.51
N ILE A 75 7.49 -16.99 0.22
CA ILE A 75 8.22 -17.29 -1.02
C ILE A 75 7.30 -17.16 -2.25
N GLU A 76 6.04 -17.57 -2.16
CA GLU A 76 5.06 -17.36 -3.22
C GLU A 76 4.81 -15.86 -3.46
N ARG A 77 4.67 -15.05 -2.40
CA ARG A 77 4.54 -13.59 -2.51
C ARG A 77 5.79 -12.92 -3.11
N LEU A 78 7.00 -13.42 -2.84
CA LEU A 78 8.21 -12.94 -3.52
C LEU A 78 8.11 -13.10 -5.04
N ARG A 79 7.64 -14.26 -5.52
CA ARG A 79 7.42 -14.49 -6.97
C ARG A 79 6.37 -13.53 -7.55
N GLU A 80 5.26 -13.30 -6.84
CA GLU A 80 4.20 -12.41 -7.29
C GLU A 80 4.69 -10.97 -7.51
N VAL A 81 5.64 -10.52 -6.66
CA VAL A 81 6.24 -9.19 -6.82
C VAL A 81 7.47 -9.17 -7.73
N GLY A 82 7.77 -10.30 -8.40
CA GLY A 82 8.86 -10.41 -9.35
C GLY A 82 10.25 -10.38 -8.70
N LEU A 83 10.37 -10.91 -7.49
CA LEU A 83 11.64 -11.10 -6.79
C LEU A 83 12.09 -12.57 -6.84
N PRO A 84 13.41 -12.83 -6.88
CA PRO A 84 13.94 -14.19 -6.80
C PRO A 84 13.67 -14.78 -5.42
N THR A 85 13.44 -16.09 -5.37
CA THR A 85 13.06 -16.78 -4.13
C THR A 85 14.21 -17.09 -3.19
N ASN A 86 15.44 -17.10 -3.71
CA ASN A 86 16.67 -17.34 -2.92
C ASN A 86 16.95 -16.23 -1.91
N ILE A 87 16.40 -15.01 -2.09
CA ILE A 87 16.56 -13.91 -1.13
C ILE A 87 15.68 -14.06 0.12
N ALA A 88 14.90 -15.13 0.23
CA ALA A 88 13.98 -15.28 1.36
C ALA A 88 14.66 -15.22 2.73
N GLU A 89 15.91 -15.70 2.81
CA GLU A 89 16.71 -15.72 4.03
C GLU A 89 17.63 -14.49 4.17
N ASP A 90 17.72 -13.64 3.14
CA ASP A 90 18.52 -12.41 3.19
C ASP A 90 17.85 -11.39 4.13
N TYR A 91 18.59 -10.36 4.51
CA TYR A 91 18.11 -9.26 5.34
C TYR A 91 17.86 -8.00 4.50
N PRO A 92 17.03 -7.05 4.98
CA PRO A 92 16.75 -5.82 4.24
C PRO A 92 18.00 -5.06 3.77
N SER A 93 19.05 -5.04 4.58
CA SER A 93 20.33 -4.36 4.26
C SER A 93 21.05 -4.94 3.04
N GLU A 94 20.74 -6.17 2.65
CA GLU A 94 21.34 -6.86 1.50
C GLU A 94 20.59 -6.56 0.19
N LEU A 95 19.44 -5.89 0.27
CA LEU A 95 18.57 -5.61 -0.86
C LEU A 95 18.69 -4.17 -1.37
N SER A 96 18.59 -3.99 -2.69
CA SER A 96 18.44 -2.64 -3.25
C SER A 96 17.11 -1.99 -2.81
N GLY A 97 17.01 -0.64 -2.82
CA GLY A 97 15.79 0.07 -2.44
C GLY A 97 14.55 -0.37 -3.23
N GLY A 98 14.70 -0.65 -4.53
CA GLY A 98 13.62 -1.18 -5.36
C GLY A 98 13.20 -2.62 -4.98
N MET A 99 14.13 -3.45 -4.52
CA MET A 99 13.81 -4.78 -3.98
C MET A 99 13.09 -4.66 -2.64
N GLN A 100 13.57 -3.80 -1.74
CA GLN A 100 12.92 -3.53 -0.45
C GLN A 100 11.48 -3.04 -0.64
N LYS A 101 11.24 -2.15 -1.64
CA LYS A 101 9.90 -1.68 -1.98
C LYS A 101 8.98 -2.83 -2.38
N ARG A 102 9.46 -3.76 -3.21
CA ARG A 102 8.70 -4.94 -3.61
C ARG A 102 8.45 -5.90 -2.44
N VAL A 103 9.40 -6.05 -1.51
CA VAL A 103 9.17 -6.79 -0.25
C VAL A 103 8.07 -6.13 0.59
N GLY A 104 8.06 -4.80 0.71
CA GLY A 104 6.98 -4.06 1.36
C GLY A 104 5.60 -4.31 0.72
N ILE A 105 5.56 -4.37 -0.62
CA ILE A 105 4.33 -4.73 -1.35
C ILE A 105 3.96 -6.19 -1.08
N ALA A 106 4.91 -7.14 -1.13
CA ALA A 106 4.66 -8.55 -0.81
C ALA A 106 4.08 -8.72 0.60
N ARG A 107 4.60 -7.99 1.59
CA ARG A 107 4.07 -7.96 2.97
C ARG A 107 2.64 -7.42 3.01
N SER A 108 2.32 -6.37 2.26
CA SER A 108 0.99 -5.77 2.25
C SER A 108 -0.09 -6.72 1.72
N ILE A 109 0.25 -7.61 0.80
CA ILE A 109 -0.69 -8.59 0.21
C ILE A 109 -0.68 -9.96 0.91
N PHE A 110 0.25 -10.20 1.83
CA PHE A 110 0.49 -11.51 2.43
C PHE A 110 -0.73 -12.13 3.11
N SER A 111 -1.46 -11.33 3.88
CA SER A 111 -2.65 -11.77 4.63
C SER A 111 -3.95 -11.71 3.81
N GLU A 112 -3.85 -11.54 2.50
CA GLU A 112 -5.00 -11.42 1.58
C GLU A 112 -6.03 -10.38 2.02
N PRO A 113 -5.60 -9.14 2.28
CA PRO A 113 -6.47 -8.09 2.78
C PRO A 113 -7.60 -7.75 1.80
N ASP A 114 -8.69 -7.17 2.30
CA ASP A 114 -9.79 -6.68 1.47
C ASP A 114 -9.45 -5.31 0.82
N ILE A 115 -8.64 -4.50 1.52
CA ILE A 115 -8.22 -3.17 1.08
C ILE A 115 -6.70 -3.06 1.15
N LEU A 116 -6.11 -2.49 0.09
CA LEU A 116 -4.69 -2.17 0.02
C LEU A 116 -4.50 -0.65 0.17
N ILE A 117 -3.58 -0.24 1.02
CA ILE A 117 -3.16 1.16 1.16
C ILE A 117 -1.71 1.27 0.71
N PHE A 118 -1.45 2.08 -0.30
CA PHE A 118 -0.12 2.41 -0.78
C PHE A 118 0.18 3.87 -0.44
N ASP A 119 1.14 4.09 0.44
CA ASP A 119 1.57 5.43 0.83
C ASP A 119 2.88 5.76 0.13
N GLU A 120 2.84 6.66 -0.85
CA GLU A 120 3.98 7.09 -1.66
C GLU A 120 4.82 5.93 -2.23
N PRO A 121 4.21 5.00 -3.00
CA PRO A 121 4.88 3.76 -3.38
C PRO A 121 6.04 3.94 -4.37
N THR A 122 6.14 5.08 -5.05
CA THR A 122 7.19 5.38 -6.05
C THR A 122 8.26 6.34 -5.55
N THR A 123 8.07 6.94 -4.37
CA THR A 123 9.02 7.92 -3.81
C THR A 123 10.39 7.28 -3.57
N GLY A 124 11.44 8.01 -4.00
CA GLY A 124 12.83 7.59 -3.85
C GLY A 124 13.30 6.58 -4.91
N LEU A 125 12.49 6.31 -5.94
CA LEU A 125 12.84 5.44 -7.05
C LEU A 125 13.15 6.25 -8.31
N ASP A 126 14.06 5.74 -9.14
CA ASP A 126 14.26 6.26 -10.48
C ASP A 126 13.02 6.05 -11.37
N PRO A 127 12.89 6.79 -12.50
CA PRO A 127 11.69 6.71 -13.35
C PRO A 127 11.40 5.31 -13.92
N ILE A 128 12.44 4.50 -14.18
CA ILE A 128 12.29 3.14 -14.73
C ILE A 128 11.72 2.21 -13.66
N MET A 129 12.27 2.29 -12.45
CA MET A 129 11.79 1.49 -11.32
C MET A 129 10.39 1.93 -10.89
N SER A 130 10.09 3.23 -10.90
CA SER A 130 8.75 3.76 -10.62
C SER A 130 7.70 3.15 -11.56
N LYS A 131 7.96 3.12 -12.87
CA LYS A 131 7.07 2.46 -13.85
C LYS A 131 6.86 0.98 -13.56
N LYS A 132 7.92 0.26 -13.15
CA LYS A 132 7.82 -1.16 -12.78
C LYS A 132 6.95 -1.36 -11.54
N ILE A 133 7.08 -0.50 -10.52
CA ILE A 133 6.25 -0.55 -9.31
C ILE A 133 4.79 -0.21 -9.63
N ILE A 134 4.54 0.81 -10.43
CA ILE A 134 3.18 1.17 -10.88
C ILE A 134 2.51 -0.01 -11.61
N SER A 135 3.23 -0.64 -12.54
CA SER A 135 2.73 -1.80 -13.27
C SER A 135 2.45 -3.00 -12.35
N LEU A 136 3.33 -3.24 -11.37
CA LEU A 136 3.16 -4.29 -10.36
C LEU A 136 1.90 -4.04 -9.51
N ILE A 137 1.72 -2.83 -8.98
CA ILE A 137 0.55 -2.45 -8.19
C ILE A 137 -0.73 -2.60 -9.02
N SER A 138 -0.72 -2.14 -10.27
CA SER A 138 -1.86 -2.28 -11.20
C SER A 138 -2.24 -3.75 -11.39
N LYS A 139 -1.26 -4.62 -11.61
CA LYS A 139 -1.47 -6.06 -11.75
C LYS A 139 -2.10 -6.65 -10.49
N ILE A 140 -1.52 -6.37 -9.31
CA ILE A 140 -2.03 -6.86 -8.02
C ILE A 140 -3.50 -6.45 -7.82
N ILE A 141 -3.83 -5.17 -8.05
CA ILE A 141 -5.20 -4.66 -7.87
C ILE A 141 -6.18 -5.36 -8.84
N LYS A 142 -5.80 -5.51 -10.11
CA LYS A 142 -6.64 -6.14 -11.14
C LYS A 142 -6.86 -7.63 -10.87
N ASP A 143 -5.79 -8.37 -10.60
CA ASP A 143 -5.83 -9.82 -10.41
C ASP A 143 -6.61 -10.20 -9.15
N SER A 144 -6.46 -9.41 -8.07
CA SER A 144 -7.12 -9.67 -6.79
C SER A 144 -8.52 -9.07 -6.66
N LYS A 145 -8.94 -8.18 -7.60
CA LYS A 145 -10.21 -7.43 -7.56
C LYS A 145 -10.42 -6.67 -6.24
N LYS A 146 -9.35 -6.22 -5.60
CA LYS A 146 -9.37 -5.55 -4.30
C LYS A 146 -9.57 -4.05 -4.44
N THR A 147 -10.07 -3.44 -3.38
CA THR A 147 -10.07 -1.98 -3.26
C THR A 147 -8.68 -1.50 -2.92
N ALA A 148 -8.22 -0.43 -3.58
CA ALA A 148 -6.95 0.19 -3.27
C ALA A 148 -7.11 1.68 -3.01
N ILE A 149 -6.38 2.19 -2.01
CA ILE A 149 -6.21 3.61 -1.73
C ILE A 149 -4.73 3.91 -1.91
N THR A 150 -4.41 4.83 -2.83
CA THR A 150 -3.03 5.25 -3.06
C THR A 150 -2.91 6.73 -2.71
N ILE A 151 -2.00 7.05 -1.81
CA ILE A 151 -1.61 8.43 -1.49
C ILE A 151 -0.35 8.71 -2.29
N THR A 152 -0.33 9.76 -3.08
CA THR A 152 0.82 10.09 -3.91
C THR A 152 0.79 11.53 -4.42
N HIS A 153 1.95 12.10 -4.63
CA HIS A 153 2.15 13.31 -5.42
C HIS A 153 2.53 13.00 -6.89
N ASP A 154 2.73 11.72 -7.24
CA ASP A 154 3.02 11.29 -8.61
C ASP A 154 1.73 11.23 -9.43
N ILE A 155 1.53 12.25 -10.28
CA ILE A 155 0.34 12.34 -11.12
C ILE A 155 0.25 11.20 -12.13
N ASN A 156 1.37 10.67 -12.62
CA ASN A 156 1.38 9.56 -13.58
C ASN A 156 0.84 8.30 -12.91
N LEU A 157 1.24 8.05 -11.67
CA LEU A 157 0.70 6.95 -10.87
C LEU A 157 -0.81 7.14 -10.65
N ALA A 158 -1.23 8.34 -10.22
CA ALA A 158 -2.64 8.63 -9.99
C ALA A 158 -3.48 8.43 -11.25
N MET A 159 -3.05 9.00 -12.38
CA MET A 159 -3.76 8.89 -13.67
C MET A 159 -3.81 7.46 -14.21
N PHE A 160 -2.78 6.65 -13.94
CA PHE A 160 -2.69 5.27 -14.44
C PHE A 160 -3.51 4.27 -13.61
N LEU A 161 -3.55 4.42 -12.28
CA LEU A 161 -4.17 3.45 -11.38
C LEU A 161 -5.61 3.79 -10.99
N ALA A 162 -5.93 5.09 -10.87
CA ALA A 162 -7.14 5.48 -10.18
C ALA A 162 -8.40 5.31 -11.02
N THR A 163 -9.45 4.83 -10.38
CA THR A 163 -10.84 4.97 -10.85
C THR A 163 -11.46 6.27 -10.36
N LYS A 164 -10.98 6.78 -9.21
CA LYS A 164 -11.37 8.07 -8.62
C LYS A 164 -10.14 8.74 -8.04
N ILE A 165 -9.96 10.01 -8.36
CA ILE A 165 -8.89 10.88 -7.84
C ILE A 165 -9.52 11.89 -6.88
N ILE A 166 -8.87 12.14 -5.76
CA ILE A 166 -9.22 13.18 -4.80
C ILE A 166 -7.98 14.05 -4.63
N LEU A 167 -8.08 15.33 -4.98
CA LEU A 167 -7.05 16.32 -4.74
C LEU A 167 -7.31 16.99 -3.41
N LEU A 168 -6.30 16.96 -2.54
CA LEU A 168 -6.32 17.62 -1.24
C LEU A 168 -5.43 18.85 -1.30
N ASP A 169 -5.93 19.96 -0.76
CA ASP A 169 -5.19 21.20 -0.58
C ASP A 169 -5.61 21.84 0.74
N ASP A 170 -4.65 22.30 1.51
CA ASP A 170 -4.86 22.92 2.84
C ASP A 170 -5.87 22.14 3.71
N GLY A 171 -5.73 20.81 3.76
CA GLY A 171 -6.59 19.92 4.55
C GLY A 171 -8.02 19.74 4.03
N LYS A 172 -8.35 20.26 2.85
CA LYS A 172 -9.69 20.18 2.24
C LYS A 172 -9.67 19.41 0.92
N VAL A 173 -10.84 18.89 0.55
CA VAL A 173 -11.03 18.32 -0.78
C VAL A 173 -11.22 19.46 -1.77
N GLU A 174 -10.18 19.78 -2.53
CA GLU A 174 -10.19 20.82 -3.54
C GLU A 174 -10.87 20.34 -4.84
N TRP A 175 -10.65 19.08 -5.19
CA TRP A 175 -11.28 18.49 -6.37
C TRP A 175 -11.45 16.98 -6.21
N SER A 176 -12.46 16.42 -6.88
CA SER A 176 -12.63 14.97 -6.96
C SER A 176 -13.32 14.58 -8.27
N GLY A 177 -12.86 13.49 -8.89
CA GLY A 177 -13.41 12.97 -10.14
C GLY A 177 -12.62 11.76 -10.64
N ASN A 178 -12.96 11.27 -11.83
CA ASN A 178 -12.17 10.22 -12.50
C ASN A 178 -11.03 10.82 -13.36
N PRO A 179 -10.07 10.02 -13.85
CA PRO A 179 -8.95 10.52 -14.67
C PRO A 179 -9.38 11.30 -15.92
N LYS A 180 -10.46 10.90 -16.60
CA LYS A 180 -10.96 11.63 -17.78
C LYS A 180 -11.48 13.02 -17.38
N GLN A 181 -12.17 13.11 -16.24
CA GLN A 181 -12.64 14.38 -15.71
C GLN A 181 -11.50 15.26 -15.24
N ALA A 182 -10.39 14.67 -14.74
CA ALA A 182 -9.21 15.41 -14.34
C ALA A 182 -8.59 16.16 -15.53
N ILE A 183 -8.42 15.50 -16.66
CA ILE A 183 -7.88 16.10 -17.90
C ILE A 183 -8.73 17.28 -18.38
N LEU A 184 -10.04 17.18 -18.28
CA LEU A 184 -10.99 18.21 -18.74
C LEU A 184 -11.27 19.29 -17.68
N SER A 185 -10.73 19.15 -16.49
CA SER A 185 -10.99 20.04 -15.38
C SER A 185 -10.46 21.46 -15.62
N LYS A 186 -11.23 22.45 -15.17
CA LYS A 186 -10.79 23.86 -15.13
C LYS A 186 -10.14 24.24 -13.80
N ASN A 187 -10.05 23.30 -12.83
CA ASN A 187 -9.42 23.56 -11.55
C ASN A 187 -7.95 23.92 -11.74
N LYS A 188 -7.54 25.08 -11.22
CA LYS A 188 -6.21 25.65 -11.44
C LYS A 188 -5.11 24.79 -10.79
N LEU A 189 -5.33 24.35 -9.55
CA LEU A 189 -4.37 23.55 -8.81
C LEU A 189 -4.16 22.19 -9.49
N LEU A 190 -5.23 21.52 -9.88
CA LEU A 190 -5.14 20.25 -10.60
C LEU A 190 -4.37 20.39 -11.92
N LYS A 191 -4.54 21.51 -12.64
CA LYS A 191 -3.78 21.78 -13.86
C LYS A 191 -2.28 21.93 -13.61
N ILE A 192 -1.88 22.52 -12.49
CA ILE A 192 -0.47 22.59 -12.09
C ILE A 192 0.11 21.18 -11.94
N PHE A 193 -0.58 20.30 -11.23
CA PHE A 193 -0.16 18.89 -11.06
C PHE A 193 -0.11 18.10 -12.38
N LEU A 194 -1.04 18.37 -13.31
CA LEU A 194 -1.09 17.66 -14.59
C LEU A 194 -0.01 18.10 -15.59
N ASN A 195 0.50 19.34 -15.46
CA ASN A 195 1.42 19.95 -16.41
C ASN A 195 2.88 20.05 -15.88
N GLY A 196 3.10 19.75 -14.59
CA GLY A 196 4.43 19.70 -13.96
C GLY A 196 5.06 18.35 -14.07
#